data_0b5b01f1c3f5d80fcd405f8650c3a263
#
_entry.id   0b5b01f1c3f5d80fcd405f8650c3a263
#
_cell.length_a   1.000
_cell.length_b   1.000
_cell.length_c   1.000
_cell.angle_alpha   90.00
_cell.angle_beta   90.00
_cell.angle_gamma   90.00
#
_symmetry.space_group_name_H-M   'P 1'
#
loop_
_entity.id
_entity.type
_entity.pdbx_description
1 polymer ?
#
loop_
_entity_poly.entity_id
_entity_poly.type
_entity_poly.pdbx_seq_one_letter_code
_entity_poly.pdbx_strand_id
1 'polypeptide(L)'
;MTEERQIKIGPQFYLLFAMFTLLLFPVHEFGHYITYRLLGVHLQMTVNTAFPDDKSLRRPVAELAGPLVNLVIALGTAFAFQKLVQTKSWLAALGLASAMFRLAVYFLVLGVALITGSGLSMGNDEPIAARLWGVPSLTFIGLFAIPFLLVVWSIARAFRANRFRTLLHILGLGFMTLCLGILIGDFIDRWLFPSRYQ
;
A
#
# COMPACT_ATOMS: atom_id res chain seq x y z
N MET A 1 8.53 -2.67 36.54
CA MET A 1 8.80 -3.27 35.23
C MET A 1 7.44 -3.65 34.62
N THR A 2 6.94 -2.88 33.65
CA THR A 2 5.69 -3.20 32.94
C THR A 2 5.96 -4.43 32.08
N GLU A 3 5.22 -5.53 32.31
CA GLU A 3 5.20 -6.67 31.40
C GLU A 3 5.02 -6.14 29.97
N GLU A 4 6.05 -6.27 29.15
CA GLU A 4 5.96 -5.93 27.71
C GLU A 4 4.85 -6.81 27.11
N ARG A 5 3.71 -6.21 26.86
CA ARG A 5 2.56 -6.89 26.24
C ARG A 5 2.95 -7.28 24.83
N GLN A 6 3.11 -8.57 24.61
CA GLN A 6 3.64 -9.13 23.39
C GLN A 6 2.49 -9.69 22.52
N ILE A 7 2.53 -9.43 21.22
CA ILE A 7 1.57 -10.01 20.27
C ILE A 7 1.90 -11.48 20.02
N LYS A 8 0.88 -12.32 20.09
CA LYS A 8 0.98 -13.71 19.64
C LYS A 8 0.78 -13.77 18.13
N ILE A 9 1.85 -14.06 17.39
CA ILE A 9 1.79 -14.26 15.94
C ILE A 9 1.50 -15.73 15.67
N GLY A 10 0.32 -15.99 15.15
CA GLY A 10 -0.14 -17.33 14.77
C GLY A 10 -0.80 -17.31 13.39
N PRO A 11 -1.32 -18.45 12.92
CA PRO A 11 -1.96 -18.56 11.60
C PRO A 11 -3.04 -17.49 11.36
N GLN A 12 -3.84 -17.19 12.37
CA GLN A 12 -4.90 -16.17 12.30
C GLN A 12 -4.33 -14.77 11.98
N PHE A 13 -3.16 -14.41 12.53
CA PHE A 13 -2.52 -13.15 12.21
C PHE A 13 -2.14 -13.06 10.73
N TYR A 14 -1.53 -14.12 10.19
CA TYR A 14 -1.14 -14.16 8.79
C TYR A 14 -2.35 -14.14 7.85
N LEU A 15 -3.42 -14.83 8.22
CA LEU A 15 -4.68 -14.79 7.46
C LEU A 15 -5.26 -13.37 7.42
N LEU A 16 -5.37 -12.71 8.57
CA LEU A 16 -5.85 -11.33 8.66
C LEU A 16 -4.95 -10.37 7.86
N PHE A 17 -3.63 -10.53 7.96
CA PHE A 17 -2.68 -9.74 7.19
C PHE A 17 -2.90 -9.88 5.68
N ALA A 18 -3.04 -11.12 5.18
CA ALA A 18 -3.30 -11.38 3.77
C ALA A 18 -4.65 -10.80 3.32
N MET A 19 -5.71 -11.00 4.11
CA MET A 19 -7.04 -10.44 3.81
C MET A 19 -7.00 -8.91 3.75
N PHE A 20 -6.37 -8.26 4.73
CA PHE A 20 -6.24 -6.80 4.72
C PHE A 20 -5.41 -6.31 3.54
N THR A 21 -4.32 -7.01 3.18
CA THR A 21 -3.52 -6.66 2.00
C THR A 21 -4.37 -6.67 0.72
N LEU A 22 -5.22 -7.70 0.53
CA LEU A 22 -6.14 -7.77 -0.62
C LEU A 22 -7.19 -6.66 -0.60
N LEU A 23 -7.77 -6.36 0.57
CA LEU A 23 -8.77 -5.29 0.71
C LEU A 23 -8.18 -3.89 0.49
N LEU A 24 -6.88 -3.72 0.68
CA LEU A 24 -6.24 -2.41 0.47
C LEU A 24 -6.15 -2.03 -1.01
N PHE A 25 -6.26 -2.94 -1.97
CA PHE A 25 -6.33 -2.59 -3.40
C PHE A 25 -7.53 -1.70 -3.70
N PRO A 26 -8.80 -2.15 -3.53
CA PRO A 26 -9.93 -1.31 -3.83
C PRO A 26 -10.03 -0.07 -2.91
N VAL A 27 -9.53 -0.14 -1.68
CA VAL A 27 -9.51 1.01 -0.77
C VAL A 27 -8.53 2.08 -1.28
N HIS A 28 -7.38 1.67 -1.78
CA HIS A 28 -6.39 2.55 -2.40
C HIS A 28 -6.96 3.23 -3.66
N GLU A 29 -7.53 2.45 -4.58
CA GLU A 29 -8.14 2.96 -5.80
C GLU A 29 -9.33 3.88 -5.52
N PHE A 30 -10.09 3.60 -4.45
CA PHE A 30 -11.17 4.47 -4.01
C PHE A 30 -10.68 5.85 -3.56
N GLY A 31 -9.47 5.94 -2.98
CA GLY A 31 -8.81 7.22 -2.66
C GLY A 31 -8.60 8.07 -3.91
N HIS A 32 -8.06 7.49 -4.98
CA HIS A 32 -7.92 8.15 -6.28
C HIS A 32 -9.26 8.57 -6.85
N TYR A 33 -10.21 7.63 -6.91
CA TYR A 33 -11.54 7.84 -7.47
C TYR A 33 -12.25 9.05 -6.83
N ILE A 34 -12.35 9.07 -5.50
CA ILE A 34 -13.00 10.18 -4.77
C ILE A 34 -12.31 11.51 -5.09
N THR A 35 -10.99 11.55 -5.05
CA THR A 35 -10.24 12.79 -5.26
C THR A 35 -10.42 13.31 -6.68
N TYR A 36 -10.37 12.45 -7.69
CA TYR A 36 -10.66 12.85 -9.06
C TYR A 36 -12.09 13.38 -9.20
N ARG A 37 -13.08 12.70 -8.61
CA ARG A 37 -14.48 13.15 -8.63
C ARG A 37 -14.66 14.53 -7.99
N LEU A 38 -13.99 14.79 -6.87
CA LEU A 38 -14.00 16.10 -6.20
C LEU A 38 -13.34 17.20 -7.05
N LEU A 39 -12.38 16.84 -7.89
CA LEU A 39 -11.75 17.75 -8.86
C LEU A 39 -12.55 17.91 -10.19
N GLY A 40 -13.75 17.35 -10.26
CA GLY A 40 -14.62 17.44 -11.45
C GLY A 40 -14.20 16.51 -12.59
N VAL A 41 -13.28 15.57 -12.37
CA VAL A 41 -12.83 14.61 -13.38
C VAL A 41 -13.69 13.35 -13.28
N HIS A 42 -14.34 13.00 -14.39
CA HIS A 42 -15.11 11.76 -14.52
C HIS A 42 -14.17 10.61 -14.91
N LEU A 43 -14.23 9.52 -14.16
CA LEU A 43 -13.49 8.29 -14.43
C LEU A 43 -14.28 7.08 -13.95
N GLN A 44 -13.91 5.91 -14.45
CA GLN A 44 -14.37 4.63 -13.92
C GLN A 44 -13.33 4.09 -12.96
N MET A 45 -13.79 3.60 -11.82
CA MET A 45 -12.96 2.85 -10.87
C MET A 45 -13.14 1.35 -11.15
N THR A 46 -12.02 0.64 -11.17
CA THR A 46 -11.95 -0.80 -11.17
C THR A 46 -11.29 -1.30 -9.88
N VAL A 47 -11.02 -2.60 -9.74
CA VAL A 47 -10.34 -3.14 -8.56
C VAL A 47 -8.90 -2.64 -8.47
N ASN A 48 -8.21 -2.52 -9.61
CA ASN A 48 -6.80 -2.19 -9.70
C ASN A 48 -6.48 -0.81 -10.28
N THR A 49 -7.50 -0.07 -10.75
CA THR A 49 -7.24 1.22 -11.40
C THR A 49 -8.35 2.23 -11.16
N ALA A 50 -7.97 3.48 -10.93
CA ALA A 50 -8.87 4.61 -10.84
C ALA A 50 -8.22 5.86 -11.47
N PHE A 51 -7.89 5.79 -12.76
CA PHE A 51 -7.27 6.89 -13.49
C PHE A 51 -8.16 7.36 -14.62
N PRO A 52 -8.10 8.65 -15.01
CA PRO A 52 -8.76 9.12 -16.22
C PRO A 52 -8.09 8.49 -17.44
N ASP A 53 -8.90 8.12 -18.44
CA ASP A 53 -8.41 7.56 -19.71
C ASP A 53 -7.52 8.57 -20.45
N ASP A 54 -7.92 9.86 -20.41
CA ASP A 54 -7.07 10.95 -20.90
C ASP A 54 -6.02 11.36 -19.86
N LYS A 55 -4.76 11.08 -20.17
CA LYS A 55 -3.61 11.41 -19.30
C LYS A 55 -3.46 12.91 -19.03
N SER A 56 -3.99 13.79 -19.88
CA SER A 56 -3.98 15.25 -19.66
C SER A 56 -4.82 15.69 -18.47
N LEU A 57 -5.79 14.85 -18.06
CA LEU A 57 -6.66 15.08 -16.92
C LEU A 57 -6.05 14.62 -15.59
N ARG A 58 -4.86 14.00 -15.61
CA ARG A 58 -4.19 13.60 -14.39
C ARG A 58 -3.85 14.78 -13.51
N ARG A 59 -4.05 14.61 -12.19
CA ARG A 59 -3.82 15.64 -11.18
C ARG A 59 -2.93 15.08 -10.08
N PRO A 60 -1.81 15.73 -9.73
CA PRO A 60 -0.84 15.20 -8.77
C PRO A 60 -1.45 14.89 -7.40
N VAL A 61 -2.39 15.72 -6.93
CA VAL A 61 -3.10 15.48 -5.66
C VAL A 61 -3.94 14.20 -5.73
N ALA A 62 -4.60 13.95 -6.86
CA ALA A 62 -5.38 12.74 -7.04
C ALA A 62 -4.49 11.50 -7.17
N GLU A 63 -3.33 11.60 -7.82
CA GLU A 63 -2.35 10.51 -7.88
C GLU A 63 -1.78 10.15 -6.48
N LEU A 64 -1.68 11.09 -5.56
CA LEU A 64 -1.24 10.81 -4.19
C LEU A 64 -2.35 10.34 -3.25
N ALA A 65 -3.61 10.42 -3.65
CA ALA A 65 -4.74 10.13 -2.77
C ALA A 65 -4.76 8.66 -2.33
N GLY A 66 -4.48 7.70 -3.22
CA GLY A 66 -4.37 6.29 -2.85
C GLY A 66 -3.26 6.02 -1.83
N PRO A 67 -1.99 6.43 -2.09
CA PRO A 67 -0.92 6.37 -1.11
C PRO A 67 -1.25 7.02 0.23
N LEU A 68 -1.91 8.19 0.21
CA LEU A 68 -2.30 8.90 1.43
C LEU A 68 -3.34 8.13 2.25
N VAL A 69 -4.32 7.51 1.60
CA VAL A 69 -5.31 6.64 2.28
C VAL A 69 -4.59 5.50 3.00
N ASN A 70 -3.66 4.82 2.33
CA ASN A 70 -2.87 3.76 2.94
C ASN A 70 -2.03 4.29 4.11
N LEU A 71 -1.43 5.47 3.98
CA LEU A 71 -0.65 6.09 5.05
C LEU A 71 -1.52 6.42 6.27
N VAL A 72 -2.70 6.98 6.07
CA VAL A 72 -3.65 7.28 7.15
C VAL A 72 -4.08 6.01 7.88
N ILE A 73 -4.38 4.93 7.14
CA ILE A 73 -4.71 3.64 7.74
C ILE A 73 -3.52 3.10 8.53
N ALA A 74 -2.31 3.12 7.97
CA ALA A 74 -1.11 2.61 8.62
C ALA A 74 -0.79 3.37 9.91
N LEU A 75 -0.78 4.70 9.87
CA LEU A 75 -0.51 5.55 11.04
C LEU A 75 -1.63 5.45 12.09
N GLY A 76 -2.88 5.52 11.66
CA GLY A 76 -4.05 5.44 12.56
C GLY A 76 -4.10 4.10 13.30
N THR A 77 -3.84 2.99 12.59
CA THR A 77 -3.81 1.66 13.21
C THR A 77 -2.59 1.46 14.11
N ALA A 78 -1.41 1.97 13.73
CA ALA A 78 -0.23 1.93 14.58
C ALA A 78 -0.44 2.73 15.88
N PHE A 79 -1.04 3.92 15.78
CA PHE A 79 -1.39 4.74 16.94
C PHE A 79 -2.42 4.04 17.84
N ALA A 80 -3.51 3.54 17.25
CA ALA A 80 -4.53 2.80 17.97
C ALA A 80 -3.96 1.55 18.65
N PHE A 81 -3.08 0.82 17.96
CA PHE A 81 -2.39 -0.33 18.50
C PHE A 81 -1.53 0.02 19.72
N GLN A 82 -0.77 1.11 19.68
CA GLN A 82 0.06 1.53 20.80
C GLN A 82 -0.74 2.09 21.99
N LYS A 83 -1.77 2.87 21.73
CA LYS A 83 -2.52 3.59 22.77
C LYS A 83 -3.63 2.75 23.39
N LEU A 84 -4.38 2.01 22.57
CA LEU A 84 -5.60 1.37 23.02
C LEU A 84 -5.39 -0.07 23.48
N VAL A 85 -4.73 -0.89 22.71
CA VAL A 85 -4.60 -2.32 23.07
C VAL A 85 -3.47 -3.01 22.29
N GLN A 86 -2.28 -3.07 22.85
CA GLN A 86 -1.17 -3.84 22.28
C GLN A 86 -1.45 -5.36 22.13
N THR A 87 -2.60 -5.84 22.61
CA THR A 87 -3.02 -7.25 22.51
C THR A 87 -3.86 -7.56 21.28
N LYS A 88 -4.40 -6.56 20.57
CA LYS A 88 -5.26 -6.80 19.40
C LYS A 88 -4.43 -7.02 18.14
N SER A 89 -4.18 -8.28 17.84
CA SER A 89 -3.40 -8.72 16.67
C SER A 89 -3.95 -8.19 15.33
N TRP A 90 -5.27 -7.96 15.21
CA TRP A 90 -5.86 -7.43 13.99
C TRP A 90 -5.45 -5.97 13.68
N LEU A 91 -5.25 -5.12 14.70
CA LEU A 91 -4.73 -3.76 14.49
C LEU A 91 -3.29 -3.80 13.96
N ALA A 92 -2.46 -4.67 14.54
CA ALA A 92 -1.11 -4.87 14.04
C ALA A 92 -1.10 -5.44 12.62
N ALA A 93 -1.98 -6.40 12.32
CA ALA A 93 -2.11 -6.98 10.98
C ALA A 93 -2.53 -5.92 9.95
N LEU A 94 -3.53 -5.08 10.26
CA LEU A 94 -3.99 -4.02 9.35
C LEU A 94 -2.93 -2.93 9.14
N GLY A 95 -2.27 -2.47 10.20
CA GLY A 95 -1.21 -1.48 10.10
C GLY A 95 -0.01 -1.98 9.30
N LEU A 96 0.41 -3.24 9.54
CA LEU A 96 1.48 -3.87 8.77
C LEU A 96 1.06 -4.14 7.32
N ALA A 97 -0.17 -4.60 7.08
CA ALA A 97 -0.66 -4.82 5.73
C ALA A 97 -0.62 -3.51 4.92
N SER A 98 -1.11 -2.42 5.49
CA SER A 98 -1.11 -1.11 4.82
C SER A 98 0.31 -0.59 4.55
N ALA A 99 1.23 -0.70 5.52
CA ALA A 99 2.60 -0.27 5.34
C ALA A 99 3.38 -1.17 4.37
N MET A 100 3.25 -2.49 4.50
CA MET A 100 3.98 -3.45 3.65
C MET A 100 3.45 -3.47 2.22
N PHE A 101 2.16 -3.23 2.00
CA PHE A 101 1.58 -3.07 0.66
C PHE A 101 2.34 -2.00 -0.14
N ARG A 102 2.53 -0.81 0.43
CA ARG A 102 3.25 0.28 -0.26
C ARG A 102 4.75 0.02 -0.34
N LEU A 103 5.38 -0.46 0.72
CA LEU A 103 6.81 -0.79 0.70
C LEU A 103 7.13 -1.88 -0.33
N ALA A 104 6.28 -2.91 -0.48
CA ALA A 104 6.46 -3.95 -1.50
C ALA A 104 6.39 -3.36 -2.92
N VAL A 105 5.44 -2.43 -3.17
CA VAL A 105 5.35 -1.70 -4.45
C VAL A 105 6.62 -0.89 -4.70
N TYR A 106 7.14 -0.17 -3.71
CA TYR A 106 8.39 0.60 -3.86
C TYR A 106 9.58 -0.29 -4.16
N PHE A 107 9.74 -1.42 -3.47
CA PHE A 107 10.80 -2.39 -3.76
C PHE A 107 10.68 -2.95 -5.17
N LEU A 108 9.46 -3.26 -5.62
CA LEU A 108 9.21 -3.73 -6.99
C LEU A 108 9.61 -2.66 -8.01
N VAL A 109 9.13 -1.43 -7.85
CA VAL A 109 9.43 -0.31 -8.77
C VAL A 109 10.93 -0.02 -8.84
N LEU A 110 11.59 0.07 -7.68
CA LEU A 110 13.03 0.28 -7.60
C LEU A 110 13.82 -0.89 -8.20
N GLY A 111 13.42 -2.13 -7.90
CA GLY A 111 14.05 -3.32 -8.45
C GLY A 111 13.96 -3.40 -9.97
N VAL A 112 12.78 -3.15 -10.53
CA VAL A 112 12.59 -3.14 -11.99
C VAL A 112 13.39 -1.99 -12.62
N ALA A 113 13.37 -0.79 -12.03
CA ALA A 113 14.13 0.35 -12.52
C ALA A 113 15.65 0.05 -12.57
N LEU A 114 16.18 -0.62 -11.55
CA LEU A 114 17.59 -1.02 -11.50
C LEU A 114 17.94 -2.08 -12.54
N ILE A 115 17.06 -3.07 -12.76
CA ILE A 115 17.31 -4.16 -13.71
C ILE A 115 17.19 -3.68 -15.15
N THR A 116 16.20 -2.85 -15.47
CA THR A 116 15.88 -2.45 -16.84
C THR A 116 16.58 -1.16 -17.27
N GLY A 117 17.14 -0.40 -16.34
CA GLY A 117 17.65 0.95 -16.61
C GLY A 117 16.57 1.96 -17.02
N SER A 118 15.29 1.57 -16.93
CA SER A 118 14.14 2.37 -17.43
C SER A 118 13.83 3.63 -16.60
N GLY A 119 14.59 3.89 -15.55
CA GLY A 119 14.27 4.93 -14.57
C GLY A 119 13.00 4.62 -13.80
N LEU A 120 12.62 5.52 -12.89
CA LEU A 120 11.42 5.37 -12.05
C LEU A 120 10.12 5.79 -12.78
N SER A 121 10.05 5.57 -14.10
CA SER A 121 8.92 5.99 -14.93
C SER A 121 7.74 5.00 -14.93
N MET A 122 7.89 3.87 -14.27
CA MET A 122 6.84 2.86 -14.18
C MET A 122 5.63 3.44 -13.45
N GLY A 123 4.45 3.18 -13.99
CA GLY A 123 3.15 3.74 -13.64
C GLY A 123 2.68 3.66 -12.18
N ASN A 124 3.53 4.04 -11.24
CA ASN A 124 3.21 4.16 -9.83
C ASN A 124 2.85 5.62 -9.48
N ASP A 125 1.98 5.80 -8.52
CA ASP A 125 1.31 7.06 -8.18
C ASP A 125 2.30 8.17 -7.80
N GLU A 126 3.23 7.89 -6.89
CA GLU A 126 4.18 8.87 -6.41
C GLU A 126 5.16 9.35 -7.50
N PRO A 127 5.76 8.49 -8.34
CA PRO A 127 6.50 8.92 -9.52
C PRO A 127 5.67 9.73 -10.52
N ILE A 128 4.39 9.39 -10.71
CA ILE A 128 3.50 10.16 -11.58
C ILE A 128 3.24 11.54 -10.98
N ALA A 129 2.86 11.63 -9.72
CA ALA A 129 2.65 12.90 -9.03
C ALA A 129 3.91 13.76 -9.02
N ALA A 130 5.08 13.16 -8.79
CA ALA A 130 6.36 13.86 -8.82
C ALA A 130 6.63 14.49 -10.19
N ARG A 131 6.42 13.74 -11.27
CA ARG A 131 6.57 14.27 -12.64
C ARG A 131 5.61 15.41 -12.92
N LEU A 132 4.35 15.30 -12.49
CA LEU A 132 3.34 16.35 -12.67
C LEU A 132 3.67 17.63 -11.91
N TRP A 133 4.41 17.51 -10.80
CA TRP A 133 4.92 18.67 -10.04
C TRP A 133 6.35 19.09 -10.43
N GLY A 134 6.99 18.40 -11.36
CA GLY A 134 8.35 18.73 -11.79
C GLY A 134 9.43 18.46 -10.75
N VAL A 135 9.20 17.52 -9.82
CA VAL A 135 10.17 17.12 -8.78
C VAL A 135 10.71 15.72 -9.03
N PRO A 136 11.92 15.37 -8.51
CA PRO A 136 12.47 14.02 -8.68
C PRO A 136 11.56 12.94 -8.07
N SER A 137 11.31 11.85 -8.79
CA SER A 137 10.43 10.76 -8.35
C SER A 137 10.85 10.14 -7.02
N LEU A 138 12.15 10.04 -6.74
CA LEU A 138 12.69 9.54 -5.47
C LEU A 138 12.27 10.39 -4.26
N THR A 139 11.97 11.67 -4.46
CA THR A 139 11.54 12.58 -3.38
C THR A 139 10.24 12.07 -2.74
N PHE A 140 9.23 11.75 -3.56
CA PHE A 140 7.96 11.25 -3.04
C PHE A 140 8.06 9.82 -2.54
N ILE A 141 8.80 8.94 -3.23
CA ILE A 141 9.04 7.58 -2.73
C ILE A 141 9.67 7.64 -1.34
N GLY A 142 10.70 8.48 -1.13
CA GLY A 142 11.35 8.64 0.17
C GLY A 142 10.41 9.24 1.22
N LEU A 143 9.65 10.28 0.84
CA LEU A 143 8.70 10.95 1.75
C LEU A 143 7.64 9.98 2.29
N PHE A 144 7.13 9.07 1.45
CA PHE A 144 6.14 8.09 1.86
C PHE A 144 6.77 6.84 2.49
N ALA A 145 7.94 6.38 2.02
CA ALA A 145 8.59 5.19 2.55
C ALA A 145 8.99 5.35 4.03
N ILE A 146 9.49 6.52 4.42
CA ILE A 146 9.92 6.79 5.81
C ILE A 146 8.78 6.54 6.83
N PRO A 147 7.60 7.17 6.72
CA PRO A 147 6.51 6.91 7.67
C PRO A 147 6.02 5.47 7.63
N PHE A 148 5.98 4.78 6.49
CA PHE A 148 5.64 3.36 6.44
C PHE A 148 6.67 2.50 7.17
N LEU A 149 7.97 2.77 7.02
CA LEU A 149 9.03 2.08 7.75
C LEU A 149 8.92 2.33 9.27
N LEU A 150 8.56 3.55 9.68
CA LEU A 150 8.32 3.87 11.10
C LEU A 150 7.12 3.09 11.66
N VAL A 151 6.04 2.92 10.89
CA VAL A 151 4.90 2.07 11.27
C VAL A 151 5.33 0.62 11.45
N VAL A 152 6.05 0.06 10.47
CA VAL A 152 6.57 -1.32 10.55
C VAL A 152 7.45 -1.50 11.77
N TRP A 153 8.41 -0.60 11.99
CA TRP A 153 9.30 -0.64 13.15
C TRP A 153 8.53 -0.55 14.47
N SER A 154 7.58 0.38 14.55
CA SER A 154 6.75 0.62 15.72
C SER A 154 5.94 -0.61 16.14
N ILE A 155 5.30 -1.31 15.18
CA ILE A 155 4.53 -2.52 15.44
C ILE A 155 5.46 -3.71 15.71
N ALA A 156 6.57 -3.83 14.97
CA ALA A 156 7.53 -4.92 15.12
C ALA A 156 8.19 -4.95 16.51
N ARG A 157 8.26 -3.83 17.21
CA ARG A 157 8.75 -3.77 18.59
C ARG A 157 7.93 -4.62 19.56
N ALA A 158 6.66 -4.83 19.26
CA ALA A 158 5.76 -5.67 20.05
C ALA A 158 5.89 -7.18 19.74
N PHE A 159 6.72 -7.58 18.77
CA PHE A 159 6.98 -8.99 18.47
C PHE A 159 7.97 -9.60 19.48
N ARG A 160 7.76 -10.87 19.83
CA ARG A 160 8.70 -11.66 20.67
C ARG A 160 9.99 -11.97 19.90
N ALA A 161 10.84 -12.78 20.54
CA ALA A 161 12.09 -13.29 19.95
C ALA A 161 11.92 -13.68 18.47
N ASN A 162 12.95 -13.43 17.63
CA ASN A 162 12.94 -13.60 16.17
C ASN A 162 12.19 -12.54 15.35
N ARG A 163 12.15 -11.28 15.81
CA ARG A 163 11.54 -10.14 15.09
C ARG A 163 11.92 -10.11 13.61
N PHE A 164 13.19 -10.28 13.31
CA PHE A 164 13.71 -10.26 11.94
C PHE A 164 13.10 -11.36 11.07
N ARG A 165 13.11 -12.62 11.57
CA ARG A 165 12.49 -13.75 10.84
C ARG A 165 11.00 -13.53 10.60
N THR A 166 10.29 -13.03 11.61
CA THR A 166 8.86 -12.71 11.49
C THR A 166 8.61 -11.62 10.44
N LEU A 167 9.42 -10.55 10.43
CA LEU A 167 9.31 -9.50 9.43
C LEU A 167 9.60 -10.02 8.02
N LEU A 168 10.57 -10.91 7.84
CA LEU A 168 10.84 -11.55 6.55
C LEU A 168 9.65 -12.38 6.07
N HIS A 169 9.00 -13.15 6.96
CA HIS A 169 7.81 -13.91 6.60
C HIS A 169 6.65 -12.97 6.21
N ILE A 170 6.44 -11.89 6.97
CA ILE A 170 5.41 -10.89 6.68
C ILE A 170 5.71 -10.19 5.34
N LEU A 171 6.95 -9.83 5.08
CA LEU A 171 7.36 -9.21 3.82
C LEU A 171 7.14 -10.16 2.64
N GLY A 172 7.57 -11.42 2.76
CA GLY A 172 7.35 -12.45 1.74
C GLY A 172 5.87 -12.70 1.48
N LEU A 173 5.05 -12.84 2.53
CA LEU A 173 3.61 -12.99 2.41
C LEU A 173 2.97 -11.73 1.79
N GLY A 174 3.41 -10.55 2.20
CA GLY A 174 2.94 -9.27 1.64
C GLY A 174 3.21 -9.18 0.14
N PHE A 175 4.41 -9.55 -0.30
CA PHE A 175 4.77 -9.58 -1.72
C PHE A 175 3.93 -10.60 -2.50
N MET A 176 3.79 -11.84 -1.98
CA MET A 176 2.95 -12.86 -2.61
C MET A 176 1.49 -12.41 -2.72
N THR A 177 0.95 -11.81 -1.65
CA THR A 177 -0.44 -11.34 -1.62
C THR A 177 -0.63 -10.13 -2.56
N LEU A 178 0.39 -9.26 -2.69
CA LEU A 178 0.39 -8.16 -3.67
C LEU A 178 0.31 -8.72 -5.10
N CYS A 179 1.18 -9.66 -5.46
CA CYS A 179 1.17 -10.29 -6.78
C CYS A 179 -0.18 -10.97 -7.07
N LEU A 180 -0.71 -11.72 -6.10
CA LEU A 180 -2.01 -12.37 -6.21
C LEU A 180 -3.14 -11.33 -6.37
N GLY A 181 -3.11 -10.24 -5.62
CA GLY A 181 -4.09 -9.15 -5.70
C GLY A 181 -4.10 -8.48 -7.07
N ILE A 182 -2.92 -8.23 -7.65
CA ILE A 182 -2.81 -7.70 -9.03
C ILE A 182 -3.42 -8.68 -10.04
N LEU A 183 -3.09 -9.98 -9.95
CA LEU A 183 -3.61 -10.99 -10.87
C LEU A 183 -5.13 -11.16 -10.74
N ILE A 184 -5.65 -11.26 -9.53
CA ILE A 184 -7.09 -11.38 -9.27
C ILE A 184 -7.81 -10.12 -9.72
N GLY A 185 -7.29 -8.95 -9.39
CA GLY A 185 -7.87 -7.68 -9.78
C GLY A 185 -7.91 -7.52 -11.30
N ASP A 186 -6.82 -7.83 -12.02
CA ASP A 186 -6.77 -7.79 -13.48
C ASP A 186 -7.78 -8.77 -14.11
N PHE A 187 -7.93 -9.98 -13.54
CA PHE A 187 -8.92 -10.95 -13.97
C PHE A 187 -10.34 -10.41 -13.77
N ILE A 188 -10.66 -9.88 -12.59
CA ILE A 188 -11.98 -9.30 -12.28
C ILE A 188 -12.27 -8.09 -13.20
N ASP A 189 -11.28 -7.22 -13.37
CA ASP A 189 -11.43 -6.02 -14.19
C ASP A 189 -11.70 -6.37 -15.65
N ARG A 190 -11.00 -7.35 -16.23
CA ARG A 190 -11.27 -7.84 -17.60
C ARG A 190 -12.66 -8.47 -17.73
N TRP A 191 -13.13 -9.14 -16.69
CA TRP A 191 -14.45 -9.76 -16.68
C TRP A 191 -15.58 -8.73 -16.55
N LEU A 192 -15.41 -7.73 -15.68
CA LEU A 192 -16.43 -6.69 -15.44
C LEU A 192 -16.40 -5.56 -16.47
N PHE A 193 -15.23 -5.23 -17.02
CA PHE A 193 -15.00 -4.09 -17.91
C PHE A 193 -14.28 -4.50 -19.21
N PRO A 194 -14.83 -5.46 -20.00
CA PRO A 194 -14.14 -6.00 -21.17
C PRO A 194 -13.80 -4.93 -22.22
N SER A 195 -14.61 -3.86 -22.32
CA SER A 195 -14.38 -2.76 -23.28
C SER A 195 -13.12 -1.93 -23.04
N ARG A 196 -12.51 -2.03 -21.86
CA ARG A 196 -11.24 -1.35 -21.54
C ARG A 196 -10.00 -2.09 -22.04
N TYR A 197 -10.15 -3.37 -22.41
CA TYR A 197 -9.05 -4.26 -22.77
C TYR A 197 -9.11 -4.72 -24.24
N GLN A 198 -10.04 -4.16 -25.00
CA GLN A 198 -10.15 -4.28 -26.46
C GLN A 198 -9.47 -3.09 -27.13
#